data_9609c2852d10c2096e4c9507efc87a02
#
_entry.id   9609c2852d10c2096e4c9507efc87a02
#
_cell.length_a   1.000
_cell.length_b   1.000
_cell.length_c   1.000
_cell.angle_alpha   90.00
_cell.angle_beta   90.00
_cell.angle_gamma   90.00
#
_symmetry.space_group_name_H-M   'P 1'
#
loop_
_entity.id
_entity.type
_entity.pdbx_description
1 polymer ?
#
loop_
_entity_poly.entity_id
_entity_poly.type
_entity_poly.pdbx_seq_one_letter_code
_entity_poly.pdbx_strand_id
1 'polypeptide(L)'
;YFVESATIRESTDVANEPNVLYLTISMSFPMALGTLVTVTGLAGTQTESALAIILNSDQTSTAAWQKEGSLTFAVSDKLYDCQTCSLSQPISCNSKSTVALSFQLHNPIAAQPALRVQVTATDSAGRKFFEKTDIAGGHDILQARGAGKIFAEISERSLSGQLA
;
A
#
# COMPACT_ATOMS: atom_id res chain seq x y z
N TYR A 1 6.38 -13.10 -17.51
CA TYR A 1 5.53 -12.33 -16.59
C TYR A 1 6.39 -11.45 -15.69
N PHE A 2 6.05 -10.18 -15.59
CA PHE A 2 6.79 -9.21 -14.79
C PHE A 2 5.86 -8.06 -14.35
N VAL A 3 6.32 -7.27 -13.40
CA VAL A 3 5.64 -6.05 -12.96
C VAL A 3 6.05 -4.91 -13.89
N GLU A 4 5.11 -4.31 -14.59
CA GLU A 4 5.36 -3.13 -15.43
C GLU A 4 5.58 -1.88 -14.59
N SER A 5 4.74 -1.70 -13.56
CA SER A 5 4.88 -0.64 -12.58
C SER A 5 4.25 -1.03 -11.26
N ALA A 6 4.84 -0.57 -10.17
CA ALA A 6 4.26 -0.69 -8.84
C ALA A 6 4.61 0.57 -8.06
N THR A 7 3.61 1.21 -7.47
CA THR A 7 3.76 2.44 -6.69
C THR A 7 3.00 2.34 -5.39
N ILE A 8 3.56 2.92 -4.34
CA ILE A 8 2.91 3.03 -3.03
C ILE A 8 3.13 4.43 -2.46
N ARG A 9 2.11 4.98 -1.83
CA ARG A 9 2.18 6.28 -1.13
C ARG A 9 1.37 6.22 0.16
N GLU A 10 1.55 7.19 1.01
CA GLU A 10 0.88 7.25 2.31
C GLU A 10 0.13 8.56 2.52
N SER A 11 -0.85 8.53 3.41
CA SER A 11 -1.66 9.71 3.77
C SER A 11 -1.00 10.59 4.83
N THR A 12 -0.17 10.01 5.70
CA THR A 12 0.52 10.73 6.78
C THR A 12 1.84 10.09 7.15
N ASP A 13 2.84 10.90 7.48
CA ASP A 13 4.13 10.46 8.01
C ASP A 13 4.28 10.69 9.52
N VAL A 14 3.19 11.03 10.21
CA VAL A 14 3.22 11.30 11.65
C VAL A 14 3.29 10.00 12.44
N ALA A 15 4.20 9.95 13.40
CA ALA A 15 4.37 8.79 14.29
C ALA A 15 3.10 8.51 15.09
N ASN A 16 2.84 7.23 15.34
CA ASN A 16 1.74 6.77 16.19
C ASN A 16 0.33 7.15 15.69
N GLU A 17 0.17 7.38 14.40
CA GLU A 17 -1.13 7.71 13.80
C GLU A 17 -1.60 6.64 12.82
N PRO A 18 -2.93 6.50 12.62
CA PRO A 18 -3.47 5.71 11.52
C PRO A 18 -3.00 6.29 10.19
N ASN A 19 -2.56 5.43 9.30
CA ASN A 19 -2.00 5.80 8.00
C ASN A 19 -2.66 4.98 6.91
N VAL A 20 -3.24 5.63 5.91
CA VAL A 20 -3.81 4.96 4.75
C VAL A 20 -2.73 4.88 3.68
N LEU A 21 -2.43 3.67 3.24
CA LEU A 21 -1.51 3.39 2.16
C LEU A 21 -2.29 3.16 0.87
N TYR A 22 -1.79 3.72 -0.22
CA TYR A 22 -2.36 3.61 -1.56
C TYR A 22 -1.39 2.86 -2.45
N LEU A 23 -1.80 1.69 -2.93
CA LEU A 23 -0.99 0.78 -3.73
C LEU A 23 -1.60 0.63 -5.12
N THR A 24 -0.76 0.79 -6.15
CA THR A 24 -1.13 0.51 -7.54
C THR A 24 -0.07 -0.41 -8.14
N ILE A 25 -0.50 -1.51 -8.73
CA ILE A 25 0.38 -2.50 -9.36
C ILE A 25 -0.16 -2.80 -10.76
N SER A 26 0.70 -2.64 -11.76
CA SER A 26 0.42 -3.04 -13.15
C SER A 26 1.36 -4.18 -13.53
N MET A 27 0.78 -5.25 -14.04
CA MET A 27 1.48 -6.46 -14.49
C MET A 27 1.56 -6.50 -16.01
N SER A 28 2.55 -7.22 -16.55
CA SER A 28 2.67 -7.49 -17.99
C SER A 28 1.61 -8.47 -18.52
N PHE A 29 0.75 -8.98 -17.65
CA PHE A 29 -0.24 -10.01 -17.96
C PHE A 29 -1.55 -9.75 -17.21
N PRO A 30 -2.70 -10.22 -17.72
CA PRO A 30 -3.95 -10.15 -16.98
C PRO A 30 -3.88 -11.03 -15.73
N MET A 31 -4.21 -10.45 -14.58
CA MET A 31 -4.32 -11.21 -13.33
C MET A 31 -5.70 -11.87 -13.26
N ALA A 32 -5.72 -13.20 -13.13
CA ALA A 32 -6.96 -13.92 -12.93
C ALA A 32 -7.51 -13.64 -11.52
N LEU A 33 -8.83 -13.76 -11.37
CA LEU A 33 -9.45 -13.78 -10.05
C LEU A 33 -8.81 -14.86 -9.17
N GLY A 34 -8.52 -14.53 -7.93
CA GLY A 34 -7.85 -15.45 -7.00
C GLY A 34 -6.33 -15.46 -7.10
N THR A 35 -5.71 -14.69 -8.01
CA THR A 35 -4.26 -14.45 -7.98
C THR A 35 -3.89 -13.86 -6.62
N LEU A 36 -2.91 -14.45 -5.95
CA LEU A 36 -2.44 -13.97 -4.65
C LEU A 36 -1.29 -13.00 -4.84
N VAL A 37 -1.47 -11.79 -4.34
CA VAL A 37 -0.44 -10.74 -4.35
C VAL A 37 0.07 -10.55 -2.93
N THR A 38 1.38 -10.60 -2.77
CA THR A 38 2.02 -10.41 -1.46
C THR A 38 2.95 -9.21 -1.52
N VAL A 39 2.72 -8.26 -0.62
CA VAL A 39 3.59 -7.09 -0.40
C VAL A 39 4.38 -7.35 0.87
N THR A 40 5.70 -7.21 0.80
CA THR A 40 6.62 -7.44 1.92
C THR A 40 7.42 -6.17 2.22
N GLY A 41 7.97 -6.11 3.42
CA GLY A 41 8.82 -4.98 3.82
C GLY A 41 8.08 -3.82 4.48
N LEU A 42 6.79 -3.95 4.78
CA LEU A 42 6.00 -2.95 5.51
C LEU A 42 6.28 -3.03 7.03
N ALA A 43 7.55 -3.00 7.40
CA ALA A 43 7.99 -3.28 8.75
C ALA A 43 7.83 -2.09 9.71
N GLY A 44 7.84 -2.37 10.99
CA GLY A 44 7.85 -1.37 12.06
C GLY A 44 6.50 -0.78 12.42
N THR A 45 5.42 -1.19 11.76
CA THR A 45 4.07 -0.71 12.09
C THR A 45 3.61 -1.26 13.44
N GLN A 46 2.67 -0.55 14.07
CA GLN A 46 2.02 -1.01 15.29
C GLN A 46 0.84 -1.94 15.03
N THR A 47 0.53 -2.24 13.78
CA THR A 47 -0.57 -3.11 13.39
C THR A 47 -0.25 -4.55 13.78
N GLU A 48 -1.11 -5.15 14.60
CA GLU A 48 -0.89 -6.51 15.13
C GLU A 48 -1.08 -7.59 14.05
N SER A 49 -0.40 -8.72 14.23
CA SER A 49 -0.56 -9.90 13.37
C SER A 49 -1.97 -10.50 13.52
N ALA A 50 -2.36 -11.28 12.50
CA ALA A 50 -3.63 -11.97 12.41
C ALA A 50 -4.87 -11.05 12.32
N LEU A 51 -4.68 -9.74 12.18
CA LEU A 51 -5.78 -8.85 11.79
C LEU A 51 -6.04 -8.98 10.29
N ALA A 52 -7.31 -9.06 9.94
CA ALA A 52 -7.72 -8.89 8.55
C ALA A 52 -7.70 -7.40 8.21
N ILE A 53 -6.93 -7.03 7.21
CA ILE A 53 -6.88 -5.65 6.72
C ILE A 53 -7.99 -5.46 5.69
N ILE A 54 -8.83 -4.47 5.89
CA ILE A 54 -9.92 -4.13 4.97
C ILE A 54 -9.34 -3.32 3.82
N LEU A 55 -9.59 -3.77 2.59
CA LEU A 55 -9.14 -3.09 1.37
C LEU A 55 -10.23 -2.16 0.86
N ASN A 56 -9.85 -0.95 0.43
CA ASN A 56 -10.74 0.07 -0.14
C ASN A 56 -11.97 0.40 0.74
N SER A 57 -11.86 0.24 2.05
CA SER A 57 -12.97 0.38 3.00
C SER A 57 -14.16 -0.55 2.68
N ASP A 58 -13.93 -1.62 1.93
CA ASP A 58 -14.94 -2.62 1.58
C ASP A 58 -14.77 -3.87 2.44
N GLN A 59 -15.75 -4.17 3.27
CA GLN A 59 -15.72 -5.30 4.21
C GLN A 59 -15.69 -6.67 3.53
N THR A 60 -15.98 -6.76 2.24
CA THR A 60 -15.90 -8.00 1.47
C THR A 60 -14.51 -8.26 0.88
N SER A 61 -13.64 -7.25 0.87
CA SER A 61 -12.28 -7.34 0.37
C SER A 61 -11.31 -7.19 1.55
N THR A 62 -10.63 -8.28 1.89
CA THR A 62 -9.70 -8.32 3.01
C THR A 62 -8.34 -8.85 2.59
N ALA A 63 -7.33 -8.50 3.37
CA ALA A 63 -5.98 -9.01 3.21
C ALA A 63 -5.51 -9.68 4.49
N ALA A 64 -4.72 -10.73 4.36
CA ALA A 64 -4.02 -11.34 5.48
C ALA A 64 -2.80 -10.49 5.84
N TRP A 65 -2.64 -10.17 7.12
CA TRP A 65 -1.58 -9.34 7.64
C TRP A 65 -0.68 -10.09 8.63
N GLN A 66 0.62 -9.88 8.50
CA GLN A 66 1.62 -10.33 9.46
C GLN A 66 2.39 -9.13 10.00
N LYS A 67 2.60 -9.08 11.30
CA LYS A 67 3.22 -7.93 11.99
C LYS A 67 4.63 -7.62 11.52
N GLU A 68 5.36 -8.59 10.99
CA GLU A 68 6.67 -8.35 10.37
C GLU A 68 6.60 -7.47 9.11
N GLY A 69 5.41 -7.20 8.58
CA GLY A 69 5.20 -6.30 7.46
C GLY A 69 4.85 -6.97 6.14
N SER A 70 4.15 -8.08 6.21
CA SER A 70 3.67 -8.82 5.03
C SER A 70 2.16 -8.72 4.89
N LEU A 71 1.70 -8.30 3.72
CA LEU A 71 0.29 -8.19 3.34
C LEU A 71 0.03 -9.10 2.14
N THR A 72 -0.94 -10.02 2.27
CA THR A 72 -1.34 -10.90 1.17
C THR A 72 -2.82 -10.75 0.88
N PHE A 73 -3.18 -10.52 -0.37
CA PHE A 73 -4.57 -10.41 -0.79
C PHE A 73 -4.81 -11.18 -2.09
N ALA A 74 -6.05 -11.61 -2.28
CA ALA A 74 -6.49 -12.23 -3.53
C ALA A 74 -7.07 -11.16 -4.46
N VAL A 75 -6.69 -11.20 -5.72
CA VAL A 75 -7.25 -10.30 -6.74
C VAL A 75 -8.74 -10.60 -6.91
N SER A 76 -9.56 -9.57 -6.81
CA SER A 76 -11.00 -9.61 -7.03
C SER A 76 -11.43 -8.52 -8.00
N ASP A 77 -12.65 -8.62 -8.52
CA ASP A 77 -13.19 -7.62 -9.46
C ASP A 77 -13.16 -6.19 -8.90
N LYS A 78 -13.28 -6.04 -7.57
CA LYS A 78 -13.28 -4.73 -6.90
C LYS A 78 -11.91 -4.07 -6.83
N LEU A 79 -10.84 -4.81 -7.04
CA LEU A 79 -9.48 -4.30 -6.98
C LEU A 79 -8.94 -3.89 -8.34
N TYR A 80 -9.57 -4.32 -9.43
CA TYR A 80 -9.14 -3.89 -10.77
C TYR A 80 -9.33 -2.38 -10.94
N ASP A 81 -8.28 -1.72 -11.43
CA ASP A 81 -8.35 -0.32 -11.81
C ASP A 81 -8.99 -0.19 -13.18
N CYS A 82 -10.27 0.12 -13.20
CA CYS A 82 -11.07 0.31 -14.40
C CYS A 82 -11.36 1.78 -14.72
N GLN A 83 -10.52 2.71 -14.28
CA GLN A 83 -10.75 4.15 -14.48
C GLN A 83 -10.86 4.54 -15.96
N THR A 84 -10.34 3.71 -16.88
CA THR A 84 -10.43 3.92 -18.32
C THR A 84 -11.64 3.23 -18.96
N CYS A 85 -12.43 2.49 -18.20
CA CYS A 85 -13.60 1.80 -18.72
C CYS A 85 -14.79 2.76 -18.75
N SER A 86 -15.26 3.12 -19.96
CA SER A 86 -16.52 3.82 -20.06
C SER A 86 -17.67 2.85 -19.73
N LEU A 87 -18.69 3.34 -19.02
CA LEU A 87 -19.89 2.58 -18.66
C LEU A 87 -20.64 1.99 -19.87
N SER A 88 -20.32 2.46 -21.09
CA SER A 88 -20.93 2.00 -22.33
C SER A 88 -20.25 0.77 -22.95
N GLN A 89 -19.11 0.32 -22.43
CA GLN A 89 -18.41 -0.87 -22.93
C GLN A 89 -17.93 -1.76 -21.78
N PRO A 90 -18.82 -2.55 -21.17
CA PRO A 90 -18.46 -3.39 -20.02
C PRO A 90 -17.49 -4.55 -20.36
N ILE A 91 -17.22 -4.81 -21.65
CA ILE A 91 -16.45 -5.96 -22.11
C ILE A 91 -14.95 -5.64 -22.28
N SER A 92 -14.56 -4.38 -22.31
CA SER A 92 -13.19 -3.99 -22.62
C SER A 92 -12.42 -3.37 -21.47
N CYS A 93 -12.63 -3.85 -20.24
CA CYS A 93 -11.66 -3.60 -19.19
C CYS A 93 -10.38 -4.38 -19.54
N ASN A 94 -9.59 -3.85 -20.47
CA ASN A 94 -8.24 -4.35 -20.76
C ASN A 94 -7.31 -4.18 -19.53
N SER A 95 -7.84 -3.68 -18.42
CA SER A 95 -7.09 -3.35 -17.20
C SER A 95 -7.17 -4.42 -16.13
N LYS A 96 -7.52 -5.67 -16.45
CA LYS A 96 -7.30 -6.80 -15.53
C LYS A 96 -5.84 -7.01 -15.14
N SER A 97 -4.92 -6.29 -15.79
CA SER A 97 -3.50 -6.26 -15.47
C SER A 97 -3.13 -5.24 -14.40
N THR A 98 -4.04 -4.34 -14.01
CA THR A 98 -3.78 -3.30 -13.02
C THR A 98 -4.75 -3.41 -11.84
N VAL A 99 -4.20 -3.45 -10.63
CA VAL A 99 -4.96 -3.36 -9.38
C VAL A 99 -4.60 -2.08 -8.64
N ALA A 100 -5.61 -1.43 -8.07
CA ALA A 100 -5.46 -0.27 -7.23
C ALA A 100 -6.23 -0.48 -5.95
N LEU A 101 -5.57 -0.28 -4.81
CA LEU A 101 -6.19 -0.49 -3.52
C LEU A 101 -5.62 0.46 -2.47
N SER A 102 -6.39 0.65 -1.42
CA SER A 102 -5.96 1.33 -0.22
C SER A 102 -6.20 0.45 1.00
N PHE A 103 -5.38 0.60 2.02
CA PHE A 103 -5.52 -0.10 3.29
C PHE A 103 -4.90 0.73 4.40
N GLN A 104 -5.36 0.53 5.63
CA GLN A 104 -4.90 1.28 6.78
C GLN A 104 -3.96 0.44 7.63
N LEU A 105 -2.80 1.02 7.95
CA LEU A 105 -1.88 0.53 8.96
C LEU A 105 -1.73 1.60 10.06
N HIS A 106 -1.12 1.23 11.17
CA HIS A 106 -0.79 2.16 12.23
C HIS A 106 0.70 2.48 12.19
N ASN A 107 1.05 3.74 12.04
CA ASN A 107 2.45 4.17 11.93
C ASN A 107 3.31 3.72 13.11
N PRO A 108 4.64 3.57 12.90
CA PRO A 108 5.58 3.34 13.98
C PRO A 108 5.47 4.39 15.09
N ILE A 109 5.83 4.02 16.32
CA ILE A 109 5.86 4.93 17.47
C ILE A 109 6.90 6.03 17.29
N ALA A 110 8.01 5.71 16.61
CA ALA A 110 9.12 6.62 16.36
C ALA A 110 9.61 6.50 14.93
N ALA A 111 10.34 7.51 14.47
CA ALA A 111 10.95 7.52 13.15
C ALA A 111 11.84 6.28 12.95
N GLN A 112 11.80 5.71 11.75
CA GLN A 112 12.60 4.55 11.38
C GLN A 112 13.27 4.77 10.01
N PRO A 113 14.34 4.00 9.69
CA PRO A 113 15.00 4.08 8.41
C PRO A 113 14.09 3.72 7.24
N ALA A 114 14.53 4.10 6.04
CA ALA A 114 13.85 3.75 4.79
C ALA A 114 13.66 2.23 4.67
N LEU A 115 12.47 1.83 4.23
CA LEU A 115 12.11 0.44 4.01
C LEU A 115 12.39 0.01 2.58
N ARG A 116 12.53 -1.29 2.39
CA ARG A 116 12.51 -1.90 1.08
C ARG A 116 11.21 -2.67 0.91
N VAL A 117 10.26 -2.07 0.21
CA VAL A 117 8.94 -2.67 -0.02
C VAL A 117 8.95 -3.37 -1.37
N GLN A 118 8.53 -4.63 -1.39
CA GLN A 118 8.56 -5.48 -2.57
C GLN A 118 7.23 -6.19 -2.77
N VAL A 119 6.94 -6.54 -4.01
CA VAL A 119 5.75 -7.29 -4.39
C VAL A 119 6.11 -8.58 -5.11
N THR A 120 5.34 -9.61 -4.86
CA THR A 120 5.33 -10.85 -5.65
C THR A 120 3.89 -11.31 -5.85
N ALA A 121 3.66 -12.14 -6.85
CA ALA A 121 2.35 -12.72 -7.11
C ALA A 121 2.45 -14.20 -7.42
N THR A 122 1.46 -14.96 -6.94
CA THR A 122 1.34 -16.39 -7.19
C THR A 122 -0.05 -16.71 -7.74
N ASP A 123 -0.15 -17.80 -8.47
CA ASP A 123 -1.46 -18.33 -8.84
C ASP A 123 -2.14 -18.99 -7.63
N SER A 124 -3.37 -19.46 -7.80
CA SER A 124 -4.13 -20.13 -6.75
C SER A 124 -3.49 -21.45 -6.27
N ALA A 125 -2.56 -22.01 -7.04
CA ALA A 125 -1.79 -23.19 -6.68
C ALA A 125 -0.45 -22.86 -6.00
N GLY A 126 -0.15 -21.56 -5.80
CA GLY A 126 1.07 -21.10 -5.15
C GLY A 126 2.28 -21.00 -6.06
N ARG A 127 2.13 -21.13 -7.38
CA ARG A 127 3.24 -20.98 -8.32
C ARG A 127 3.52 -19.49 -8.57
N LYS A 128 4.77 -19.08 -8.41
CA LYS A 128 5.20 -17.70 -8.63
C LYS A 128 5.12 -17.32 -10.11
N PHE A 129 4.61 -16.11 -10.36
CA PHE A 129 4.66 -15.52 -11.70
C PHE A 129 5.99 -14.81 -11.97
N PHE A 130 6.61 -14.23 -10.95
CA PHE A 130 7.88 -13.49 -11.04
C PHE A 130 8.54 -13.44 -9.66
N GLU A 131 9.83 -13.10 -9.64
CA GLU A 131 10.57 -12.86 -8.40
C GLU A 131 10.16 -11.52 -7.77
N LYS A 132 10.49 -11.33 -6.49
CA LYS A 132 10.18 -10.10 -5.76
C LYS A 132 10.70 -8.87 -6.51
N THR A 133 9.81 -7.90 -6.68
CA THR A 133 10.08 -6.64 -7.39
C THR A 133 9.89 -5.46 -6.44
N ASP A 134 10.82 -4.50 -6.46
CA ASP A 134 10.72 -3.29 -5.63
C ASP A 134 9.54 -2.43 -6.05
N ILE A 135 8.85 -1.87 -5.07
CA ILE A 135 7.73 -0.95 -5.27
C ILE A 135 8.26 0.49 -5.16
N ALA A 136 8.01 1.31 -6.19
CA ALA A 136 8.37 2.72 -6.18
C ALA A 136 7.64 3.46 -5.06
N GLY A 137 8.35 4.31 -4.33
CA GLY A 137 7.82 5.03 -3.16
C GLY A 137 7.90 4.24 -1.85
N GLY A 138 8.25 2.96 -1.89
CA GLY A 138 8.33 2.13 -0.69
C GLY A 138 9.34 2.61 0.35
N HIS A 139 10.38 3.30 -0.06
CA HIS A 139 11.36 3.90 0.84
C HIS A 139 10.88 5.19 1.51
N ASP A 140 9.79 5.79 1.02
CA ASP A 140 9.26 7.06 1.53
C ASP A 140 8.08 6.89 2.50
N ILE A 141 7.60 5.67 2.70
CA ILE A 141 6.44 5.38 3.56
C ILE A 141 6.86 4.81 4.92
N LEU A 142 5.98 4.91 5.89
CA LEU A 142 6.11 4.31 7.24
C LEU A 142 7.37 4.75 7.99
N GLN A 143 8.00 5.84 7.62
CA GLN A 143 9.20 6.35 8.29
C GLN A 143 8.90 7.14 9.56
N ALA A 144 7.64 7.58 9.74
CA ALA A 144 7.16 8.31 10.91
C ALA A 144 8.00 9.56 11.24
N ARG A 145 8.40 10.30 10.20
CA ARG A 145 9.24 11.52 10.32
C ARG A 145 8.46 12.78 10.62
N GLY A 146 7.16 12.81 10.30
CA GLY A 146 6.34 14.00 10.33
C GLY A 146 6.17 14.62 11.72
N ALA A 147 6.22 13.81 12.80
CA ALA A 147 6.12 14.30 14.16
C ALA A 147 7.15 15.38 14.49
N GLY A 148 8.40 15.21 14.05
CA GLY A 148 9.46 16.18 14.22
C GLY A 148 9.23 17.47 13.45
N LYS A 149 8.70 17.39 12.25
CA LYS A 149 8.36 18.56 11.41
C LYS A 149 7.23 19.39 12.01
N ILE A 150 6.18 18.77 12.51
CA ILE A 150 5.03 19.45 13.12
C ILE A 150 5.48 20.25 14.33
N PHE A 151 6.29 19.69 15.20
CA PHE A 151 6.83 20.40 16.36
C PHE A 151 7.73 21.56 15.96
N ALA A 152 8.57 21.41 14.96
CA ALA A 152 9.41 22.49 14.43
C ALA A 152 8.55 23.63 13.87
N GLU A 153 7.54 23.34 13.05
CA GLU A 153 6.62 24.34 12.49
C GLU A 153 5.83 25.07 13.57
N ILE A 154 5.34 24.39 14.58
CA ILE A 154 4.63 25.02 15.72
C ILE A 154 5.57 25.95 16.48
N SER A 155 6.80 25.55 16.73
CA SER A 155 7.81 26.37 17.42
C SER A 155 8.14 27.63 16.62
N GLU A 156 8.33 27.54 15.33
CA GLU A 156 8.60 28.68 14.44
C GLU A 156 7.42 29.64 14.40
N ARG A 157 6.20 29.14 14.30
CA ARG A 157 5.00 29.99 14.33
C ARG A 157 4.82 30.69 15.66
N SER A 158 5.10 30.04 16.77
CA SER A 158 5.05 30.67 18.09
C SER A 158 6.05 31.81 18.23
N LEU A 159 7.29 31.59 17.75
CA LEU A 159 8.34 32.60 17.76
C LEU A 159 8.02 33.80 16.86
N SER A 160 7.51 33.55 15.65
CA SER A 160 7.12 34.61 14.74
C SER A 160 5.92 35.44 15.26
N GLY A 161 5.00 34.80 15.98
CA GLY A 161 3.89 35.51 16.66
C GLY A 161 4.31 36.41 17.82
N GLN A 162 5.42 36.10 18.47
CA GLN A 162 5.97 36.93 19.55
C GLN A 162 6.78 38.14 19.06
N LEU A 163 7.26 38.13 17.84
CA LEU A 163 8.05 39.18 17.24
C LEU A 163 7.20 40.21 16.47
N ALA A 164 5.95 39.91 16.31
CA ALA A 164 4.98 40.81 15.70
C ALA A 164 4.24 41.64 16.76
#